data_ccadab4cba6178c7cfc69702bc633aff
#
_entry.id   ccadab4cba6178c7cfc69702bc633aff
#
_cell.length_a   1.000
_cell.length_b   1.000
_cell.length_c   1.000
_cell.angle_alpha   90.00
_cell.angle_beta   90.00
_cell.angle_gamma   90.00
#
_symmetry.space_group_name_H-M   'P 1'
#
loop_
_entity.id
_entity.type
_entity.pdbx_description
1 polymer ?
#
loop_
_entity_poly.entity_id
_entity_poly.type
_entity_poly.pdbx_seq_one_letter_code
_entity_poly.pdbx_strand_id
1 'polypeptide(L)'
;SSTTSFPPDVALSGGKEVVDDYLDTVVNLGIDIIEISRIARSLDDDEMCRLIENATGKGIKVINEVGVAFAHSKVIEEEIFVERIKMQSKRFIEAGSWKILLESEGLTENLDKKDYRWNVIDKIISPLELNQFMVEADDQDVLSKYIEIYGPGINMMVDHSRVLKMEDARLGYGPSQSLGGKVV
;
A
#
# COMPACT_ATOMS: atom_id res chain seq x y z
N SER A 1 1.04 17.68 -1.37
CA SER A 1 2.04 16.61 -1.56
C SER A 1 1.88 16.03 -2.94
N SER A 2 2.98 15.80 -3.62
CA SER A 2 3.01 15.09 -4.89
C SER A 2 3.60 13.70 -4.67
N THR A 3 3.06 12.71 -5.36
CA THR A 3 3.52 11.32 -5.30
C THR A 3 3.99 10.84 -6.66
N THR A 4 4.95 9.94 -6.69
CA THR A 4 5.35 9.22 -7.89
C THR A 4 5.71 7.79 -7.53
N SER A 5 5.49 6.86 -8.45
CA SER A 5 5.90 5.47 -8.30
C SER A 5 7.33 5.27 -8.78
N PHE A 6 8.06 4.49 -8.04
CA PHE A 6 9.42 4.09 -8.36
C PHE A 6 9.53 2.57 -8.44
N PRO A 7 9.66 1.98 -9.63
CA PRO A 7 9.91 0.56 -9.78
C PRO A 7 11.39 0.27 -9.46
N PRO A 8 11.69 -0.41 -8.35
CA PRO A 8 13.07 -0.65 -7.91
C PRO A 8 13.89 -1.43 -8.93
N ASP A 9 13.25 -2.32 -9.68
CA ASP A 9 13.91 -3.18 -10.67
C ASP A 9 14.54 -2.40 -11.82
N VAL A 10 13.96 -1.25 -12.16
CA VAL A 10 14.53 -0.36 -13.21
C VAL A 10 15.80 0.33 -12.69
N ALA A 11 15.82 0.68 -11.42
CA ALA A 11 16.97 1.33 -10.81
C ALA A 11 18.16 0.39 -10.65
N LEU A 12 17.92 -0.86 -10.30
CA LEU A 12 19.01 -1.82 -10.13
C LEU A 12 19.63 -2.27 -11.43
N SER A 13 18.90 -2.24 -12.54
CA SER A 13 19.51 -2.44 -13.86
C SER A 13 20.50 -1.34 -14.22
N GLY A 14 20.33 -0.14 -13.66
CA GLY A 14 21.22 1.01 -13.84
C GLY A 14 22.25 1.22 -12.72
N GLY A 15 22.20 0.42 -11.65
CA GLY A 15 23.10 0.53 -10.51
C GLY A 15 22.74 1.63 -9.50
N LYS A 16 23.51 1.69 -8.40
CA LYS A 16 23.27 2.62 -7.28
C LYS A 16 23.25 4.07 -7.70
N GLU A 17 24.11 4.48 -8.62
CA GLU A 17 24.22 5.87 -9.08
C GLU A 17 22.90 6.35 -9.72
N VAL A 18 22.24 5.49 -10.50
CA VAL A 18 20.95 5.82 -11.14
C VAL A 18 19.84 5.99 -10.08
N VAL A 19 19.87 5.20 -9.00
CA VAL A 19 18.95 5.36 -7.88
C VAL A 19 19.17 6.70 -7.19
N ASP A 20 20.40 7.04 -6.89
CA ASP A 20 20.75 8.29 -6.22
C ASP A 20 20.36 9.50 -7.07
N ASP A 21 20.66 9.50 -8.36
CA ASP A 21 20.27 10.55 -9.31
C ASP A 21 18.75 10.70 -9.43
N TYR A 22 18.02 9.58 -9.43
CA TYR A 22 16.56 9.61 -9.42
C TYR A 22 16.01 10.25 -8.16
N LEU A 23 16.48 9.81 -6.99
CA LEU A 23 16.03 10.37 -5.71
C LEU A 23 16.37 11.85 -5.56
N ASP A 24 17.55 12.27 -6.03
CA ASP A 24 17.93 13.69 -6.06
C ASP A 24 17.03 14.49 -7.01
N THR A 25 16.64 13.92 -8.14
CA THR A 25 15.67 14.54 -9.05
C THR A 25 14.31 14.70 -8.39
N VAL A 26 13.84 13.68 -7.67
CA VAL A 26 12.57 13.70 -6.91
C VAL A 26 12.58 14.85 -5.89
N VAL A 27 13.67 14.98 -5.12
CA VAL A 27 13.85 16.08 -4.16
C VAL A 27 13.85 17.45 -4.85
N ASN A 28 14.60 17.58 -5.94
CA ASN A 28 14.71 18.85 -6.67
C ASN A 28 13.38 19.28 -7.32
N LEU A 29 12.51 18.33 -7.67
CA LEU A 29 11.16 18.59 -8.18
C LEU A 29 10.16 18.94 -7.05
N GLY A 30 10.56 18.87 -5.79
CA GLY A 30 9.68 19.12 -4.64
C GLY A 30 8.65 17.99 -4.43
N ILE A 31 8.97 16.78 -4.84
CA ILE A 31 8.13 15.61 -4.60
C ILE A 31 8.39 15.11 -3.18
N ASP A 32 7.35 15.03 -2.35
CA ASP A 32 7.47 14.69 -0.93
C ASP A 32 7.37 13.18 -0.65
N ILE A 33 6.70 12.44 -1.54
CA ILE A 33 6.34 11.05 -1.30
C ILE A 33 6.66 10.23 -2.53
N ILE A 34 7.32 9.09 -2.34
CA ILE A 34 7.46 8.06 -3.37
C ILE A 34 6.78 6.76 -2.92
N GLU A 35 6.17 6.11 -3.87
CA GLU A 35 5.73 4.72 -3.72
C GLU A 35 6.82 3.81 -4.27
N ILE A 36 7.20 2.79 -3.50
CA ILE A 36 8.14 1.77 -3.93
C ILE A 36 7.40 0.46 -4.07
N SER A 37 7.12 0.09 -5.32
CA SER A 37 6.45 -1.16 -5.70
C SER A 37 7.47 -2.18 -6.18
N ARG A 38 7.24 -3.44 -5.85
CA ARG A 38 8.07 -4.55 -6.27
C ARG A 38 7.40 -5.33 -7.40
N ILE A 39 7.68 -4.93 -8.64
CA ILE A 39 7.08 -5.53 -9.84
C ILE A 39 7.69 -6.91 -10.15
N ALA A 40 8.97 -7.11 -9.84
CA ALA A 40 9.64 -8.39 -10.04
C ALA A 40 10.34 -8.84 -8.76
N ARG A 41 10.56 -10.15 -8.63
CA ARG A 41 11.24 -10.76 -7.46
C ARG A 41 12.76 -10.54 -7.45
N SER A 42 13.26 -9.55 -8.15
CA SER A 42 14.69 -9.28 -8.33
C SER A 42 15.34 -8.66 -7.10
N LEU A 43 14.56 -7.98 -6.24
CA LEU A 43 15.04 -7.39 -5.01
C LEU A 43 14.66 -8.22 -3.81
N ASP A 44 15.64 -8.52 -2.96
CA ASP A 44 15.37 -9.07 -1.65
C ASP A 44 14.92 -7.98 -0.66
N ASP A 45 14.48 -8.40 0.52
CA ASP A 45 13.97 -7.47 1.53
C ASP A 45 15.08 -6.58 2.11
N ASP A 46 16.34 -7.02 2.09
CA ASP A 46 17.49 -6.22 2.57
C ASP A 46 17.80 -5.08 1.59
N GLU A 47 17.71 -5.36 0.29
CA GLU A 47 17.88 -4.35 -0.75
C GLU A 47 16.75 -3.33 -0.73
N MET A 48 15.50 -3.79 -0.49
CA MET A 48 14.36 -2.90 -0.29
C MET A 48 14.57 -1.98 0.93
N CYS A 49 15.02 -2.53 2.06
CA CYS A 49 15.31 -1.71 3.24
C CYS A 49 16.38 -0.64 2.96
N ARG A 50 17.46 -0.99 2.25
CA ARG A 50 18.50 -0.02 1.87
C ARG A 50 17.96 1.10 0.96
N LEU A 51 17.04 0.77 0.05
CA LEU A 51 16.39 1.77 -0.81
C LEU A 51 15.50 2.70 0.01
N ILE A 52 14.73 2.16 0.96
CA ILE A 52 13.91 2.93 1.89
C ILE A 52 14.78 3.89 2.72
N GLU A 53 15.86 3.37 3.31
CA GLU A 53 16.81 4.16 4.11
C GLU A 53 17.45 5.30 3.27
N ASN A 54 17.82 5.02 2.03
CA ASN A 54 18.37 6.01 1.13
C ASN A 54 17.36 7.13 0.82
N ALA A 55 16.14 6.78 0.45
CA ALA A 55 15.09 7.75 0.15
C ALA A 55 14.71 8.59 1.39
N THR A 56 14.55 7.95 2.54
CA THR A 56 14.22 8.65 3.80
C THR A 56 15.37 9.51 4.29
N GLY A 57 16.62 9.11 4.08
CA GLY A 57 17.81 9.91 4.35
C GLY A 57 17.87 11.20 3.55
N LYS A 58 17.21 11.26 2.39
CA LYS A 58 17.02 12.47 1.55
C LYS A 58 15.77 13.27 1.92
N GLY A 59 15.03 12.87 2.95
CA GLY A 59 13.80 13.55 3.42
C GLY A 59 12.53 13.17 2.67
N ILE A 60 12.57 12.14 1.83
CA ILE A 60 11.42 11.65 1.08
C ILE A 60 10.62 10.67 1.96
N LYS A 61 9.31 10.82 2.02
CA LYS A 61 8.42 9.83 2.62
C LYS A 61 8.24 8.65 1.68
N VAL A 62 8.36 7.45 2.21
CA VAL A 62 8.23 6.22 1.42
C VAL A 62 6.94 5.49 1.77
N ILE A 63 6.16 5.16 0.74
CA ILE A 63 5.07 4.20 0.80
C ILE A 63 5.58 2.92 0.17
N ASN A 64 5.66 1.84 0.95
CA ASN A 64 6.12 0.55 0.44
C ASN A 64 4.96 -0.39 0.20
N GLU A 65 4.88 -0.93 -1.02
CA GLU A 65 3.90 -1.92 -1.38
C GLU A 65 4.31 -3.31 -0.88
N VAL A 66 3.32 -4.04 -0.36
CA VAL A 66 3.43 -5.45 0.05
C VAL A 66 2.22 -6.23 -0.51
N GLY A 67 2.38 -7.53 -0.70
CA GLY A 67 1.26 -8.36 -1.18
C GLY A 67 1.35 -8.82 -2.63
N VAL A 68 2.14 -8.16 -3.48
CA VAL A 68 2.29 -8.45 -4.92
C VAL A 68 2.53 -9.93 -5.24
N ALA A 69 3.16 -10.67 -4.34
CA ALA A 69 3.44 -12.09 -4.55
C ALA A 69 2.18 -12.99 -4.51
N PHE A 70 1.08 -12.50 -3.93
CA PHE A 70 -0.17 -13.26 -3.86
C PHE A 70 -0.91 -13.26 -5.19
N ALA A 71 -0.85 -12.15 -5.91
CA ALA A 71 -1.43 -11.99 -7.23
C ALA A 71 -0.92 -13.04 -8.24
N HIS A 72 0.35 -13.40 -8.12
CA HIS A 72 1.05 -14.25 -9.09
C HIS A 72 1.27 -15.70 -8.64
N SER A 73 0.94 -16.06 -7.39
CA SER A 73 1.16 -17.42 -6.89
C SER A 73 -0.15 -18.17 -6.63
N LYS A 74 -0.40 -19.19 -7.41
CA LYS A 74 -1.56 -20.10 -7.23
C LYS A 74 -1.46 -21.02 -6.01
N VAL A 75 -0.39 -20.97 -5.21
CA VAL A 75 -0.06 -22.05 -4.24
C VAL A 75 0.65 -21.54 -2.97
N ILE A 76 0.45 -20.31 -2.53
CA ILE A 76 0.93 -19.96 -1.19
C ILE A 76 -0.19 -20.24 -0.19
N GLU A 77 0.09 -21.04 0.85
CA GLU A 77 -0.83 -21.21 1.96
C GLU A 77 -1.09 -19.84 2.62
N GLU A 78 -2.36 -19.56 2.90
CA GLU A 78 -2.82 -18.26 3.42
C GLU A 78 -2.02 -17.81 4.65
N GLU A 79 -1.75 -18.72 5.59
CA GLU A 79 -1.02 -18.41 6.81
C GLU A 79 0.43 -18.00 6.55
N ILE A 80 1.11 -18.67 5.62
CA ILE A 80 2.47 -18.35 5.21
C ILE A 80 2.50 -16.96 4.56
N PHE A 81 1.50 -16.66 3.73
CA PHE A 81 1.35 -15.35 3.10
C PHE A 81 1.18 -14.24 4.15
N VAL A 82 0.23 -14.41 5.08
CA VAL A 82 -0.05 -13.45 6.14
C VAL A 82 1.20 -13.16 6.98
N GLU A 83 1.89 -14.19 7.45
CA GLU A 83 3.09 -14.01 8.27
C GLU A 83 4.24 -13.34 7.49
N ARG A 84 4.39 -13.68 6.22
CA ARG A 84 5.36 -13.01 5.35
C ARG A 84 5.07 -11.51 5.21
N ILE A 85 3.82 -11.13 4.93
CA ILE A 85 3.44 -9.72 4.81
C ILE A 85 3.66 -8.97 6.11
N LYS A 86 3.34 -9.55 7.26
CA LYS A 86 3.60 -8.96 8.57
C LYS A 86 5.10 -8.72 8.81
N MET A 87 5.92 -9.73 8.50
CA MET A 87 7.37 -9.61 8.64
C MET A 87 7.95 -8.52 7.74
N GLN A 88 7.55 -8.48 6.46
CA GLN A 88 7.98 -7.46 5.52
C GLN A 88 7.54 -6.08 5.97
N SER A 89 6.27 -5.91 6.34
CA SER A 89 5.74 -4.64 6.83
C SER A 89 6.53 -4.10 8.01
N LYS A 90 6.81 -4.96 9.00
CA LYS A 90 7.61 -4.58 10.16
C LYS A 90 9.01 -4.12 9.76
N ARG A 91 9.70 -4.89 8.92
CA ARG A 91 11.06 -4.56 8.45
C ARG A 91 11.10 -3.24 7.69
N PHE A 92 10.14 -3.01 6.81
CA PHE A 92 10.08 -1.78 6.02
C PHE A 92 9.75 -0.56 6.87
N ILE A 93 8.89 -0.68 7.88
CA ILE A 93 8.65 0.37 8.86
C ILE A 93 9.92 0.66 9.66
N GLU A 94 10.64 -0.37 10.13
CA GLU A 94 11.91 -0.22 10.85
C GLU A 94 12.99 0.45 9.97
N ALA A 95 12.99 0.22 8.66
CA ALA A 95 13.85 0.89 7.69
C ALA A 95 13.45 2.34 7.39
N GLY A 96 12.28 2.79 7.85
CA GLY A 96 11.84 4.17 7.74
C GLY A 96 10.63 4.41 6.82
N SER A 97 9.96 3.37 6.32
CA SER A 97 8.73 3.57 5.54
C SER A 97 7.70 4.35 6.33
N TRP A 98 7.13 5.38 5.69
CA TRP A 98 6.06 6.16 6.28
C TRP A 98 4.73 5.40 6.32
N LYS A 99 4.46 4.63 5.28
CA LYS A 99 3.26 3.77 5.15
C LYS A 99 3.62 2.47 4.47
N ILE A 100 2.82 1.46 4.75
CA ILE A 100 2.79 0.20 4.01
C ILE A 100 1.51 0.17 3.18
N LEU A 101 1.62 -0.02 1.88
CA LEU A 101 0.50 -0.22 0.96
C LEU A 101 0.24 -1.70 0.79
N LEU A 102 -0.96 -2.14 1.12
CA LEU A 102 -1.41 -3.51 0.87
C LEU A 102 -2.04 -3.58 -0.52
N GLU A 103 -1.42 -4.37 -1.40
CA GLU A 103 -1.88 -4.66 -2.75
C GLU A 103 -3.27 -5.30 -2.75
N SER A 104 -4.14 -4.89 -3.67
CA SER A 104 -5.51 -5.38 -3.80
C SER A 104 -5.62 -6.65 -4.64
N GLU A 105 -4.70 -6.85 -5.60
CA GLU A 105 -4.76 -7.97 -6.54
C GLU A 105 -4.69 -9.33 -5.82
N GLY A 106 -5.66 -10.18 -6.07
CA GLY A 106 -5.79 -11.48 -5.41
C GLY A 106 -6.38 -11.40 -3.99
N LEU A 107 -6.67 -10.21 -3.46
CA LEU A 107 -7.38 -10.00 -2.19
C LEU A 107 -8.82 -9.49 -2.43
N THR A 108 -8.97 -8.43 -3.17
CA THR A 108 -10.27 -7.84 -3.56
C THR A 108 -10.35 -7.55 -5.06
N GLU A 109 -9.23 -7.53 -5.75
CA GLU A 109 -9.14 -7.31 -7.19
C GLU A 109 -8.93 -8.63 -7.93
N ASN A 110 -9.46 -8.74 -9.16
CA ASN A 110 -9.41 -9.92 -10.01
C ASN A 110 -10.05 -11.17 -9.39
N LEU A 111 -11.01 -10.98 -8.47
CA LEU A 111 -11.82 -12.02 -7.83
C LEU A 111 -13.31 -11.69 -7.96
N ASP A 112 -14.15 -12.73 -7.92
CA ASP A 112 -15.58 -12.51 -7.70
C ASP A 112 -15.81 -11.95 -6.28
N LYS A 113 -16.79 -11.03 -6.11
CA LYS A 113 -17.08 -10.40 -4.80
C LYS A 113 -17.30 -11.37 -3.65
N LYS A 114 -17.85 -12.57 -3.93
CA LYS A 114 -18.06 -13.64 -2.94
C LYS A 114 -16.75 -14.26 -2.45
N ASP A 115 -15.68 -14.12 -3.25
CA ASP A 115 -14.37 -14.71 -3.01
C ASP A 115 -13.36 -13.70 -2.45
N TYR A 116 -13.80 -12.46 -2.14
CA TYR A 116 -12.97 -11.44 -1.49
C TYR A 116 -12.45 -11.92 -0.14
N ARG A 117 -11.17 -11.72 0.10
CA ARG A 117 -10.43 -12.30 1.22
C ARG A 117 -10.33 -11.36 2.42
N TRP A 118 -11.47 -10.87 2.90
CA TRP A 118 -11.53 -9.93 4.02
C TRP A 118 -10.89 -10.47 5.30
N ASN A 119 -10.99 -11.77 5.56
CA ASN A 119 -10.34 -12.44 6.68
C ASN A 119 -8.81 -12.39 6.59
N VAL A 120 -8.24 -12.47 5.39
CA VAL A 120 -6.79 -12.36 5.16
C VAL A 120 -6.34 -10.93 5.42
N ILE A 121 -7.06 -9.96 4.86
CA ILE A 121 -6.81 -8.53 5.05
C ILE A 121 -6.83 -8.20 6.54
N ASP A 122 -7.83 -8.65 7.27
CA ASP A 122 -7.96 -8.39 8.70
C ASP A 122 -6.79 -9.01 9.51
N LYS A 123 -6.38 -10.24 9.21
CA LYS A 123 -5.22 -10.88 9.83
C LYS A 123 -3.91 -10.10 9.60
N ILE A 124 -3.78 -9.41 8.46
CA ILE A 124 -2.61 -8.61 8.13
C ILE A 124 -2.63 -7.27 8.88
N ILE A 125 -3.77 -6.57 8.86
CA ILE A 125 -3.89 -5.20 9.36
C ILE A 125 -4.04 -5.16 10.88
N SER A 126 -4.87 -6.04 11.47
CA SER A 126 -5.24 -5.98 12.89
C SER A 126 -4.07 -5.99 13.90
N PRO A 127 -2.94 -6.68 13.64
CA PRO A 127 -1.81 -6.69 14.58
C PRO A 127 -0.95 -5.43 14.53
N LEU A 128 -1.15 -4.55 13.55
CA LEU A 128 -0.32 -3.39 13.26
C LEU A 128 -1.14 -2.11 13.50
N GLU A 129 -0.46 -0.99 13.66
CA GLU A 129 -1.15 0.29 13.82
C GLU A 129 -1.80 0.71 12.50
N LEU A 130 -3.11 0.92 12.51
CA LEU A 130 -3.89 1.26 11.32
C LEU A 130 -3.37 2.51 10.59
N ASN A 131 -2.77 3.45 11.32
CA ASN A 131 -2.18 4.66 10.75
C ASN A 131 -0.92 4.38 9.92
N GLN A 132 -0.28 3.23 10.09
CA GLN A 132 0.89 2.80 9.31
C GLN A 132 0.52 2.10 8.01
N PHE A 133 -0.75 1.71 7.87
CA PHE A 133 -1.26 1.06 6.67
C PHE A 133 -1.97 2.02 5.73
N MET A 134 -1.86 1.68 4.46
CA MET A 134 -2.69 2.15 3.36
C MET A 134 -3.19 0.91 2.63
N VAL A 135 -4.46 0.89 2.26
CA VAL A 135 -5.06 -0.20 1.49
C VAL A 135 -5.44 0.28 0.11
N GLU A 136 -5.27 -0.54 -0.88
CA GLU A 136 -5.75 -0.25 -2.22
C GLU A 136 -7.23 -0.61 -2.33
N ALA A 137 -8.02 0.30 -2.92
CA ALA A 137 -9.45 0.11 -3.12
C ALA A 137 -9.81 0.42 -4.58
N ASP A 138 -9.85 -0.63 -5.38
CA ASP A 138 -10.07 -0.58 -6.82
C ASP A 138 -11.54 -0.34 -7.21
N ASP A 139 -12.51 -0.69 -6.33
CA ASP A 139 -13.92 -0.45 -6.56
C ASP A 139 -14.65 0.22 -5.39
N GLN A 140 -15.89 0.69 -5.65
CA GLN A 140 -16.70 1.41 -4.67
C GLN A 140 -17.16 0.53 -3.50
N ASP A 141 -17.42 -0.75 -3.74
CA ASP A 141 -17.87 -1.67 -2.69
C ASP A 141 -16.71 -1.99 -1.75
N VAL A 142 -15.51 -2.19 -2.29
CA VAL A 142 -14.27 -2.39 -1.53
C VAL A 142 -13.97 -1.16 -0.67
N LEU A 143 -14.01 0.04 -1.26
CA LEU A 143 -13.83 1.30 -0.56
C LEU A 143 -14.80 1.45 0.62
N SER A 144 -16.10 1.24 0.36
CA SER A 144 -17.14 1.33 1.39
C SER A 144 -16.94 0.31 2.50
N LYS A 145 -16.52 -0.91 2.13
CA LYS A 145 -16.28 -1.99 3.08
C LYS A 145 -15.08 -1.72 3.97
N TYR A 146 -14.00 -1.15 3.45
CA TYR A 146 -12.86 -0.72 4.28
C TYR A 146 -13.28 0.32 5.32
N ILE A 147 -14.08 1.32 4.93
CA ILE A 147 -14.58 2.33 5.86
C ILE A 147 -15.53 1.71 6.91
N GLU A 148 -16.37 0.74 6.50
CA GLU A 148 -17.27 0.03 7.42
C GLU A 148 -16.49 -0.74 8.49
N ILE A 149 -15.42 -1.45 8.10
CA ILE A 149 -14.64 -2.32 9.01
C ILE A 149 -13.69 -1.50 9.89
N TYR A 150 -12.92 -0.58 9.28
CA TYR A 150 -11.79 0.08 9.94
C TYR A 150 -12.05 1.55 10.29
N GLY A 151 -13.21 2.06 9.88
CA GLY A 151 -13.61 3.45 10.13
C GLY A 151 -13.12 4.44 9.06
N PRO A 152 -13.60 5.70 9.14
CA PRO A 152 -13.34 6.72 8.10
C PRO A 152 -11.89 7.20 8.05
N GLY A 153 -11.12 6.93 9.09
CA GLY A 153 -9.70 7.32 9.19
C GLY A 153 -8.72 6.40 8.47
N ILE A 154 -9.19 5.27 7.90
CA ILE A 154 -8.31 4.37 7.15
C ILE A 154 -7.67 5.09 5.95
N ASN A 155 -6.34 4.89 5.77
CA ASN A 155 -5.67 5.41 4.58
C ASN A 155 -5.99 4.50 3.39
N MET A 156 -6.38 5.09 2.28
CA MET A 156 -6.69 4.35 1.06
C MET A 156 -5.99 4.96 -0.15
N MET A 157 -5.49 4.10 -1.02
CA MET A 157 -5.14 4.44 -2.39
C MET A 157 -6.34 4.10 -3.28
N VAL A 158 -6.79 5.09 -4.03
CA VAL A 158 -7.95 4.96 -4.93
C VAL A 158 -7.63 5.63 -6.26
N ASP A 159 -8.24 5.17 -7.33
CA ASP A 159 -8.19 5.89 -8.61
C ASP A 159 -8.71 7.33 -8.44
N HIS A 160 -8.06 8.28 -9.13
CA HIS A 160 -8.39 9.71 -9.04
C HIS A 160 -9.87 10.04 -9.30
N SER A 161 -10.55 9.24 -10.11
CA SER A 161 -12.00 9.39 -10.39
C SER A 161 -12.89 9.06 -9.17
N ARG A 162 -12.33 8.41 -8.15
CA ARG A 162 -13.04 7.95 -6.94
C ARG A 162 -12.77 8.78 -5.69
N VAL A 163 -11.87 9.76 -5.76
CA VAL A 163 -11.50 10.59 -4.61
C VAL A 163 -12.71 11.26 -3.97
N LEU A 164 -13.63 11.84 -4.77
CA LEU A 164 -14.85 12.46 -4.24
C LEU A 164 -15.78 11.43 -3.59
N LYS A 165 -15.93 10.25 -4.21
CA LYS A 165 -16.74 9.16 -3.64
C LYS A 165 -16.17 8.60 -2.35
N MET A 166 -14.84 8.58 -2.23
CA MET A 166 -14.17 8.21 -0.99
C MET A 166 -14.47 9.21 0.12
N GLU A 167 -14.40 10.50 -0.19
CA GLU A 167 -14.71 11.55 0.79
C GLU A 167 -16.19 11.53 1.18
N ASP A 168 -17.10 11.38 0.23
CA ASP A 168 -18.53 11.19 0.51
C ASP A 168 -18.76 10.01 1.46
N ALA A 169 -18.11 8.88 1.21
CA ALA A 169 -18.23 7.70 2.06
C ALA A 169 -17.67 7.95 3.49
N ARG A 170 -16.55 8.67 3.61
CA ARG A 170 -15.96 9.08 4.90
C ARG A 170 -16.89 10.00 5.70
N LEU A 171 -17.61 10.88 5.01
CA LEU A 171 -18.60 11.78 5.62
C LEU A 171 -19.96 11.10 5.88
N GLY A 172 -20.10 9.81 5.55
CA GLY A 172 -21.34 9.08 5.70
C GLY A 172 -22.36 9.34 4.59
N TYR A 173 -21.97 10.03 3.53
CA TYR A 173 -22.76 10.21 2.31
C TYR A 173 -22.35 9.12 1.31
N GLY A 174 -23.25 8.24 0.94
CA GLY A 174 -22.93 7.23 -0.06
C GLY A 174 -23.98 6.13 -0.14
N PRO A 175 -23.83 5.19 -1.08
CA PRO A 175 -24.79 4.13 -1.28
C PRO A 175 -24.91 3.16 -0.10
N SER A 176 -23.93 3.10 0.79
CA SER A 176 -24.05 2.33 2.02
C SER A 176 -24.66 3.20 3.11
N GLN A 177 -25.99 3.18 3.22
CA GLN A 177 -26.75 3.81 4.34
C GLN A 177 -26.27 3.31 5.73
N SER A 178 -25.46 2.24 5.78
CA SER A 178 -24.89 1.69 7.01
C SER A 178 -23.88 2.61 7.69
N LEU A 179 -23.33 3.59 6.99
CA LEU A 179 -22.36 4.57 7.53
C LEU A 179 -23.03 5.88 7.95
N GLY A 180 -24.29 6.11 7.59
CA GLY A 180 -25.05 7.28 7.99
C GLY A 180 -25.16 7.36 9.53
N GLY A 181 -24.64 8.43 10.11
CA GLY A 181 -24.63 8.65 11.56
C GLY A 181 -23.53 7.91 12.36
N LYS A 182 -22.63 7.17 11.69
CA LYS A 182 -21.46 6.55 12.33
C LYS A 182 -20.17 7.36 12.14
N VAL A 183 -20.23 8.35 11.28
CA VAL A 183 -19.12 9.23 10.95
C VAL A 183 -19.41 10.59 11.54
N VAL A 184 -18.81 10.88 12.69
CA VAL A 184 -18.77 12.23 13.30
C VAL A 184 -17.33 12.51 13.71
#